data_992ea576b47b945cdac00497d6a1fc97
#
_entry.id   992ea576b47b945cdac00497d6a1fc97
#
_cell.length_a   1.000
_cell.length_b   1.000
_cell.length_c   1.000
_cell.angle_alpha   90.00
_cell.angle_beta   90.00
_cell.angle_gamma   90.00
#
_symmetry.space_group_name_H-M   'P 1'
#
loop_
_entity.id
_entity.type
_entity.pdbx_description
1 polymer ?
#
loop_
_entity_poly.entity_id
_entity_poly.type
_entity_poly.pdbx_seq_one_letter_code
_entity_poly.pdbx_strand_id
1 'polypeptide(L)'
;MFGDVLIVDDEKDIRDLMAGILVDEGYSPRTASDSDTALREITSRCPSLVLLDVWLQGSRLDGLEVLNILCERYPELPVIIISGHGNIETAVSAIRKGAYDYIEKPFKSDKLLLTVKRVCENARLQRENNELRRKNGMQFELIGQASVIEQLNTQIDKLALTNSRVMIYGPSGSGKEIVARRLHSRSPRANQNFITVHSALMENDLARSEKTLFGHETEDFVEVGLFEQAHNGTLYLDNVAYFPAEIQSTILKFVLKGNFTRVGGNDEVNVDARILSSCSAVPEDLVKEGLLREDLLHRLQVVALDVPGLAKRRDDTPLLVEFYISAIAEQINVAPRKAGHDVMAVLQSHNWPGNVRQLRNCVEHMMLNSAARQSDVLTIEMLPNEIVSETDVSENITSSGHIMSLPLREARERFEREYLVAQIDRFSGNVSRTAEFVGMERSALHRKLKSLGIAGSNHAESHA
;
A
#
# COMPACT_ATOMS: atom_id res chain seq x y z
N MET A 1 -20.57 -24.29 5.29
CA MET A 1 -20.75 -24.49 6.74
C MET A 1 -20.95 -23.11 7.33
N PHE A 2 -22.11 -22.86 7.92
CA PHE A 2 -22.34 -21.66 8.70
C PHE A 2 -21.45 -21.70 9.95
N GLY A 3 -21.04 -20.59 10.51
CA GLY A 3 -19.95 -20.47 11.49
C GLY A 3 -20.14 -21.27 12.79
N ASP A 4 -19.04 -21.43 13.52
CA ASP A 4 -18.95 -21.98 14.87
C ASP A 4 -19.48 -20.96 15.88
N VAL A 5 -20.50 -21.30 16.67
CA VAL A 5 -21.15 -20.42 17.65
C VAL A 5 -20.99 -20.99 19.04
N LEU A 6 -20.40 -20.19 19.95
CA LEU A 6 -20.31 -20.58 21.37
C LEU A 6 -21.51 -20.03 22.16
N ILE A 7 -22.24 -20.89 22.84
CA ILE A 7 -23.36 -20.55 23.70
C ILE A 7 -22.90 -20.65 25.15
N VAL A 8 -22.98 -19.54 25.88
CA VAL A 8 -22.59 -19.46 27.30
C VAL A 8 -23.81 -19.06 28.12
N ASP A 9 -24.33 -20.00 28.88
CA ASP A 9 -25.52 -19.84 29.70
C ASP A 9 -25.46 -20.89 30.85
N ASP A 10 -25.86 -20.57 32.06
CA ASP A 10 -25.85 -21.54 33.18
C ASP A 10 -27.01 -22.54 33.10
N GLU A 11 -28.12 -22.13 32.48
CA GLU A 11 -29.30 -22.98 32.31
C GLU A 11 -29.13 -23.97 31.15
N LYS A 12 -29.06 -25.28 31.47
CA LYS A 12 -28.87 -26.35 30.48
C LYS A 12 -29.97 -26.36 29.42
N ASP A 13 -31.22 -26.23 29.84
CA ASP A 13 -32.38 -26.29 28.92
C ASP A 13 -32.33 -25.17 27.88
N ILE A 14 -31.89 -23.99 28.28
CA ILE A 14 -31.72 -22.82 27.37
C ILE A 14 -30.56 -23.07 26.41
N ARG A 15 -29.42 -23.61 26.88
CA ARG A 15 -28.30 -23.95 26.00
C ARG A 15 -28.73 -25.00 24.95
N ASP A 16 -29.43 -26.05 25.38
CA ASP A 16 -29.88 -27.12 24.51
C ASP A 16 -30.90 -26.61 23.48
N LEU A 17 -31.83 -25.73 23.89
CA LEU A 17 -32.78 -25.07 23.00
C LEU A 17 -32.08 -24.24 21.94
N MET A 18 -31.17 -23.35 22.36
CA MET A 18 -30.43 -22.50 21.42
C MET A 18 -29.56 -23.34 20.47
N ALA A 19 -28.89 -24.35 20.99
CA ALA A 19 -28.09 -25.24 20.17
C ALA A 19 -28.94 -25.98 19.12
N GLY A 20 -30.12 -26.48 19.49
CA GLY A 20 -31.06 -27.11 18.55
C GLY A 20 -31.46 -26.16 17.42
N ILE A 21 -31.90 -24.93 17.77
CA ILE A 21 -32.28 -23.91 16.79
C ILE A 21 -31.13 -23.60 15.81
N LEU A 22 -29.90 -23.51 16.31
CA LEU A 22 -28.74 -23.19 15.48
C LEU A 22 -28.30 -24.36 14.60
N VAL A 23 -28.39 -25.59 15.08
CA VAL A 23 -28.10 -26.82 14.30
C VAL A 23 -29.07 -26.95 13.13
N ASP A 24 -30.36 -26.72 13.35
CA ASP A 24 -31.39 -26.79 12.30
C ASP A 24 -31.10 -25.81 11.12
N GLU A 25 -30.45 -24.72 11.41
CA GLU A 25 -30.01 -23.70 10.38
C GLU A 25 -28.58 -23.92 9.89
N GLY A 26 -27.92 -25.00 10.26
CA GLY A 26 -26.61 -25.40 9.74
C GLY A 26 -25.42 -24.78 10.43
N TYR A 27 -25.57 -24.15 11.61
CA TYR A 27 -24.45 -23.68 12.45
C TYR A 27 -23.87 -24.84 13.26
N SER A 28 -22.66 -24.66 13.77
CA SER A 28 -21.99 -25.65 14.66
C SER A 28 -21.91 -25.07 16.07
N PRO A 29 -22.94 -25.25 16.92
CA PRO A 29 -22.92 -24.69 18.26
C PRO A 29 -22.01 -25.50 19.18
N ARG A 30 -21.27 -24.81 20.04
CA ARG A 30 -20.58 -25.30 21.22
C ARG A 30 -21.23 -24.67 22.45
N THR A 31 -21.18 -25.34 23.57
CA THR A 31 -21.83 -24.85 24.79
C THR A 31 -20.85 -24.77 25.96
N ALA A 32 -21.01 -23.77 26.80
CA ALA A 32 -20.30 -23.58 28.05
C ALA A 32 -21.30 -23.22 29.16
N SER A 33 -21.13 -23.77 30.36
CA SER A 33 -22.00 -23.52 31.48
C SER A 33 -21.55 -22.42 32.43
N ASP A 34 -20.32 -21.98 32.28
CA ASP A 34 -19.68 -21.03 33.18
C ASP A 34 -18.56 -20.23 32.45
N SER A 35 -18.07 -19.19 33.08
CA SER A 35 -17.03 -18.28 32.55
C SER A 35 -15.70 -18.99 32.26
N ASP A 36 -15.28 -19.92 33.16
CA ASP A 36 -13.98 -20.59 33.00
C ASP A 36 -14.01 -21.58 31.85
N THR A 37 -15.11 -22.30 31.66
CA THR A 37 -15.33 -23.19 30.51
C THR A 37 -15.45 -22.39 29.23
N ALA A 38 -16.16 -21.25 29.21
CA ALA A 38 -16.28 -20.37 28.05
C ALA A 38 -14.93 -19.87 27.61
N LEU A 39 -14.12 -19.34 28.50
CA LEU A 39 -12.77 -18.80 28.17
C LEU A 39 -11.82 -19.92 27.68
N ARG A 40 -11.90 -21.13 28.21
CA ARG A 40 -11.14 -22.29 27.72
C ARG A 40 -11.54 -22.67 26.29
N GLU A 41 -12.86 -22.74 26.03
CA GLU A 41 -13.38 -23.06 24.69
C GLU A 41 -12.96 -22.04 23.65
N ILE A 42 -12.97 -20.74 23.99
CA ILE A 42 -12.53 -19.66 23.11
C ILE A 42 -11.03 -19.74 22.85
N THR A 43 -10.24 -20.02 23.90
CA THR A 43 -8.77 -20.14 23.76
C THR A 43 -8.38 -21.36 22.93
N SER A 44 -9.10 -22.49 23.07
CA SER A 44 -8.83 -23.71 22.30
C SER A 44 -9.15 -23.53 20.81
N ARG A 45 -10.26 -22.88 20.50
CA ARG A 45 -10.70 -22.54 19.15
C ARG A 45 -11.63 -21.32 19.19
N CYS A 46 -11.19 -20.20 18.63
CA CYS A 46 -11.96 -18.97 18.58
C CYS A 46 -13.24 -19.18 17.75
N PRO A 47 -14.44 -18.96 18.33
CA PRO A 47 -15.70 -19.10 17.60
C PRO A 47 -15.93 -17.93 16.65
N SER A 48 -16.89 -18.08 15.73
CA SER A 48 -17.33 -16.99 14.85
C SER A 48 -18.22 -15.97 15.55
N LEU A 49 -18.89 -16.41 16.64
CA LEU A 49 -19.85 -15.64 17.44
C LEU A 49 -19.95 -16.23 18.83
N VAL A 50 -20.15 -15.40 19.84
CA VAL A 50 -20.52 -15.81 21.20
C VAL A 50 -21.92 -15.31 21.53
N LEU A 51 -22.79 -16.22 21.99
CA LEU A 51 -24.06 -15.91 22.65
C LEU A 51 -23.81 -16.03 24.16
N LEU A 52 -23.93 -14.94 24.92
CA LEU A 52 -23.48 -14.85 26.30
C LEU A 52 -24.61 -14.38 27.20
N ASP A 53 -24.98 -15.19 28.17
CA ASP A 53 -25.92 -14.74 29.21
C ASP A 53 -25.26 -13.73 30.16
N VAL A 54 -26.02 -12.74 30.57
CA VAL A 54 -25.58 -11.73 31.57
C VAL A 54 -25.37 -12.38 32.94
N TRP A 55 -26.29 -13.26 33.35
CA TRP A 55 -26.30 -13.83 34.68
C TRP A 55 -25.84 -15.30 34.62
N LEU A 56 -24.58 -15.53 34.98
CA LEU A 56 -24.02 -16.87 35.06
C LEU A 56 -23.97 -17.34 36.52
N GLN A 57 -25.03 -17.99 36.99
CA GLN A 57 -25.09 -18.43 38.38
C GLN A 57 -24.02 -19.49 38.66
N GLY A 58 -23.36 -19.37 39.83
CA GLY A 58 -22.28 -20.28 40.20
C GLY A 58 -20.97 -20.12 39.44
N SER A 59 -20.87 -19.15 38.50
CA SER A 59 -19.67 -18.81 37.76
C SER A 59 -18.78 -17.81 38.53
N ARG A 60 -17.49 -17.84 38.27
CA ARG A 60 -16.51 -16.89 38.87
C ARG A 60 -16.68 -15.45 38.40
N LEU A 61 -17.05 -15.30 37.14
CA LEU A 61 -17.28 -14.00 36.49
C LEU A 61 -18.72 -13.95 35.98
N ASP A 62 -19.34 -12.77 36.02
CA ASP A 62 -20.61 -12.54 35.35
C ASP A 62 -20.44 -12.35 33.83
N GLY A 63 -21.54 -12.37 33.08
CA GLY A 63 -21.47 -12.25 31.64
C GLY A 63 -20.91 -10.91 31.15
N LEU A 64 -21.11 -9.81 31.92
CA LEU A 64 -20.57 -8.50 31.53
C LEU A 64 -19.05 -8.40 31.81
N GLU A 65 -18.54 -9.12 32.81
CA GLU A 65 -17.12 -9.24 33.08
C GLU A 65 -16.45 -10.10 32.00
N VAL A 66 -17.07 -11.19 31.57
CA VAL A 66 -16.62 -12.01 30.44
C VAL A 66 -16.59 -11.19 29.16
N LEU A 67 -17.63 -10.40 28.86
CA LEU A 67 -17.69 -9.49 27.72
C LEU A 67 -16.48 -8.54 27.68
N ASN A 68 -16.14 -7.89 28.81
CA ASN A 68 -15.01 -6.99 28.89
C ASN A 68 -13.70 -7.71 28.51
N ILE A 69 -13.47 -8.92 29.04
CA ILE A 69 -12.28 -9.72 28.71
C ILE A 69 -12.24 -10.08 27.21
N LEU A 70 -13.39 -10.41 26.64
CA LEU A 70 -13.48 -10.77 25.22
C LEU A 70 -13.20 -9.56 24.33
N CYS A 71 -13.75 -8.39 24.64
CA CYS A 71 -13.51 -7.17 23.90
C CYS A 71 -12.04 -6.73 23.94
N GLU A 72 -11.35 -6.93 25.08
CA GLU A 72 -9.92 -6.59 25.19
C GLU A 72 -9.00 -7.58 24.46
N ARG A 73 -9.27 -8.90 24.61
CA ARG A 73 -8.39 -9.94 24.06
C ARG A 73 -8.73 -10.36 22.62
N TYR A 74 -9.99 -10.27 22.24
CA TYR A 74 -10.52 -10.70 20.94
C TYR A 74 -11.43 -9.64 20.32
N PRO A 75 -10.90 -8.46 19.95
CA PRO A 75 -11.71 -7.31 19.50
C PRO A 75 -12.52 -7.58 18.22
N GLU A 76 -12.16 -8.59 17.44
CA GLU A 76 -12.88 -8.98 16.22
C GLU A 76 -13.94 -10.09 16.46
N LEU A 77 -14.07 -10.57 17.69
CA LEU A 77 -15.04 -11.61 18.05
C LEU A 77 -16.37 -10.96 18.44
N PRO A 78 -17.43 -11.10 17.63
CA PRO A 78 -18.71 -10.54 17.99
C PRO A 78 -19.36 -11.28 19.15
N VAL A 79 -19.94 -10.53 20.08
CA VAL A 79 -20.66 -11.07 21.25
C VAL A 79 -22.08 -10.53 21.23
N ILE A 80 -23.06 -11.43 21.28
CA ILE A 80 -24.47 -11.10 21.51
C ILE A 80 -24.78 -11.42 22.97
N ILE A 81 -25.28 -10.44 23.70
CA ILE A 81 -25.74 -10.63 25.07
C ILE A 81 -27.18 -11.15 25.09
N ILE A 82 -27.44 -12.13 25.93
CA ILE A 82 -28.79 -12.66 26.20
C ILE A 82 -29.11 -12.39 27.66
N SER A 83 -30.34 -11.94 27.99
CA SER A 83 -30.71 -11.66 29.39
C SER A 83 -32.19 -11.91 29.65
N GLY A 84 -32.50 -12.48 30.79
CA GLY A 84 -33.88 -12.77 31.24
C GLY A 84 -34.54 -11.61 31.99
N HIS A 85 -33.81 -10.57 32.39
CA HIS A 85 -34.39 -9.40 33.08
C HIS A 85 -34.25 -8.20 32.14
N GLY A 86 -35.35 -7.86 31.47
CA GLY A 86 -35.47 -6.82 30.47
C GLY A 86 -35.28 -5.40 31.01
N ASN A 87 -34.15 -5.12 31.64
CA ASN A 87 -33.81 -3.75 31.98
C ASN A 87 -33.04 -3.13 30.79
N ILE A 88 -33.67 -2.13 30.17
CA ILE A 88 -33.07 -1.32 29.07
C ILE A 88 -31.67 -0.82 29.46
N GLU A 89 -31.44 -0.56 30.74
CA GLU A 89 -30.14 -0.12 31.26
C GLU A 89 -29.05 -1.20 31.09
N THR A 90 -29.37 -2.48 31.30
CA THR A 90 -28.43 -3.60 31.09
C THR A 90 -28.10 -3.77 29.63
N ALA A 91 -29.07 -3.67 28.73
CA ALA A 91 -28.86 -3.73 27.27
C ALA A 91 -27.95 -2.57 26.81
N VAL A 92 -28.26 -1.34 27.23
CA VAL A 92 -27.44 -0.15 26.90
C VAL A 92 -26.02 -0.28 27.46
N SER A 93 -25.88 -0.80 28.70
CA SER A 93 -24.57 -1.03 29.32
C SER A 93 -23.76 -2.07 28.53
N ALA A 94 -24.37 -3.18 28.11
CA ALA A 94 -23.71 -4.21 27.32
C ALA A 94 -23.19 -3.66 25.96
N ILE A 95 -24.03 -2.91 25.25
CA ILE A 95 -23.64 -2.29 23.97
C ILE A 95 -22.51 -1.28 24.18
N ARG A 96 -22.55 -0.44 25.22
CA ARG A 96 -21.47 0.50 25.57
C ARG A 96 -20.14 -0.20 25.90
N LYS A 97 -20.21 -1.42 26.45
CA LYS A 97 -19.05 -2.25 26.77
C LYS A 97 -18.52 -3.06 25.57
N GLY A 98 -19.14 -2.92 24.40
CA GLY A 98 -18.67 -3.54 23.17
C GLY A 98 -19.46 -4.78 22.73
N ALA A 99 -20.59 -5.11 23.34
CA ALA A 99 -21.49 -6.13 22.79
C ALA A 99 -22.01 -5.68 21.42
N TYR A 100 -22.09 -6.63 20.49
CA TYR A 100 -22.56 -6.34 19.14
C TYR A 100 -24.08 -6.16 19.10
N ASP A 101 -24.82 -6.95 19.86
CA ASP A 101 -26.27 -6.88 19.97
C ASP A 101 -26.75 -7.48 21.30
N TYR A 102 -28.06 -7.35 21.55
CA TYR A 102 -28.72 -7.82 22.74
C TYR A 102 -30.04 -8.55 22.42
N ILE A 103 -30.30 -9.68 23.11
CA ILE A 103 -31.53 -10.47 22.98
C ILE A 103 -32.15 -10.66 24.37
N GLU A 104 -33.43 -10.30 24.50
CA GLU A 104 -34.19 -10.49 25.75
C GLU A 104 -34.87 -11.87 25.79
N LYS A 105 -34.76 -12.56 26.93
CA LYS A 105 -35.52 -13.80 27.23
C LYS A 105 -36.92 -13.42 27.78
N PRO A 106 -38.01 -14.13 27.37
CA PRO A 106 -38.06 -15.17 26.35
C PRO A 106 -38.01 -14.66 24.93
N PHE A 107 -37.24 -15.27 24.08
CA PHE A 107 -37.08 -14.91 22.68
C PHE A 107 -37.73 -15.92 21.74
N LYS A 108 -38.16 -15.44 20.56
CA LYS A 108 -38.61 -16.31 19.48
C LYS A 108 -37.42 -16.80 18.67
N SER A 109 -37.50 -18.06 18.16
CA SER A 109 -36.43 -18.63 17.30
C SER A 109 -36.08 -17.75 16.14
N ASP A 110 -37.06 -17.14 15.44
CA ASP A 110 -36.84 -16.26 14.30
C ASP A 110 -35.99 -15.04 14.67
N LYS A 111 -36.20 -14.44 15.88
CA LYS A 111 -35.44 -13.30 16.34
C LYS A 111 -33.97 -13.67 16.60
N LEU A 112 -33.73 -14.82 17.25
CA LEU A 112 -32.39 -15.34 17.50
C LEU A 112 -31.66 -15.55 16.18
N LEU A 113 -32.27 -16.27 15.24
CA LEU A 113 -31.67 -16.62 13.96
C LEU A 113 -31.37 -15.37 13.10
N LEU A 114 -32.32 -14.43 13.02
CA LEU A 114 -32.13 -13.18 12.29
C LEU A 114 -30.95 -12.38 12.84
N THR A 115 -30.85 -12.28 14.18
CA THR A 115 -29.76 -11.55 14.83
C THR A 115 -28.43 -12.24 14.60
N VAL A 116 -28.34 -13.56 14.82
CA VAL A 116 -27.14 -14.38 14.58
C VAL A 116 -26.67 -14.25 13.13
N LYS A 117 -27.57 -14.40 12.16
CA LYS A 117 -27.25 -14.28 10.72
C LYS A 117 -26.67 -12.91 10.39
N ARG A 118 -27.31 -11.83 10.84
CA ARG A 118 -26.88 -10.45 10.61
C ARG A 118 -25.49 -10.20 11.21
N VAL A 119 -25.25 -10.65 12.43
CA VAL A 119 -23.98 -10.45 13.14
C VAL A 119 -22.86 -11.26 12.48
N CYS A 120 -23.10 -12.53 12.15
CA CYS A 120 -22.11 -13.37 11.46
C CYS A 120 -21.76 -12.81 10.07
N GLU A 121 -22.71 -12.31 9.31
CA GLU A 121 -22.50 -11.74 7.98
C GLU A 121 -21.69 -10.45 8.07
N ASN A 122 -22.03 -9.53 8.97
CA ASN A 122 -21.26 -8.32 9.20
C ASN A 122 -19.83 -8.59 9.67
N ALA A 123 -19.64 -9.52 10.61
CA ALA A 123 -18.33 -9.92 11.08
C ALA A 123 -17.48 -10.54 9.96
N ARG A 124 -18.10 -11.34 9.07
CA ARG A 124 -17.44 -11.89 7.88
C ARG A 124 -16.99 -10.77 6.94
N LEU A 125 -17.88 -9.84 6.60
CA LEU A 125 -17.58 -8.72 5.72
C LEU A 125 -16.48 -7.82 6.30
N GLN A 126 -16.48 -7.57 7.60
CA GLN A 126 -15.43 -6.82 8.27
C GLN A 126 -14.07 -7.54 8.21
N ARG A 127 -14.04 -8.87 8.46
CA ARG A 127 -12.80 -9.66 8.33
C ARG A 127 -12.28 -9.67 6.90
N GLU A 128 -13.13 -9.91 5.90
CA GLU A 128 -12.78 -9.84 4.48
C GLU A 128 -12.24 -8.45 4.10
N ASN A 129 -12.89 -7.38 4.59
CA ASN A 129 -12.42 -6.01 4.36
C ASN A 129 -11.05 -5.76 5.02
N ASN A 130 -10.85 -6.22 6.26
CA ASN A 130 -9.57 -6.09 6.96
C ASN A 130 -8.46 -6.91 6.29
N GLU A 131 -8.76 -8.11 5.80
CA GLU A 131 -7.81 -8.91 5.01
C GLU A 131 -7.44 -8.24 3.69
N LEU A 132 -8.44 -7.71 2.97
CA LEU A 132 -8.20 -6.95 1.74
C LEU A 132 -7.37 -5.69 2.01
N ARG A 133 -7.65 -4.99 3.11
CA ARG A 133 -6.85 -3.83 3.54
C ARG A 133 -5.43 -4.22 3.92
N ARG A 134 -5.21 -5.34 4.62
CA ARG A 134 -3.86 -5.85 4.95
C ARG A 134 -3.09 -6.23 3.69
N LYS A 135 -3.70 -6.98 2.78
CA LYS A 135 -3.08 -7.33 1.48
C LYS A 135 -2.72 -6.08 0.67
N ASN A 136 -3.63 -5.12 0.59
CA ASN A 136 -3.35 -3.84 -0.05
C ASN A 136 -2.30 -3.02 0.70
N GLY A 137 -2.29 -3.04 2.04
CA GLY A 137 -1.33 -2.30 2.86
C GLY A 137 0.11 -2.75 2.64
N MET A 138 0.37 -4.05 2.52
CA MET A 138 1.70 -4.59 2.20
C MET A 138 2.20 -4.18 0.81
N GLN A 139 1.28 -3.94 -0.14
CA GLN A 139 1.66 -3.48 -1.49
C GLN A 139 2.10 -2.00 -1.53
N PHE A 140 1.84 -1.22 -0.47
CA PHE A 140 2.09 0.22 -0.43
C PHE A 140 3.18 0.62 0.57
N GLU A 141 4.10 -0.29 0.91
CA GLU A 141 5.29 0.09 1.68
C GLU A 141 6.32 0.80 0.80
N LEU A 142 6.83 1.92 1.28
CA LEU A 142 7.95 2.63 0.66
C LEU A 142 9.24 1.91 1.08
N ILE A 143 9.71 1.01 0.24
CA ILE A 143 10.88 0.18 0.48
C ILE A 143 12.13 0.95 0.11
N GLY A 144 13.12 0.96 1.00
CA GLY A 144 14.42 1.55 0.82
C GLY A 144 15.08 1.90 2.15
N GLN A 145 16.42 1.85 2.17
CA GLN A 145 17.29 2.22 3.29
C GLN A 145 18.22 3.37 2.91
N ALA A 146 18.12 3.88 1.68
CA ALA A 146 18.86 5.07 1.28
C ALA A 146 18.43 6.27 2.15
N SER A 147 19.41 7.10 2.55
CA SER A 147 19.18 8.25 3.45
C SER A 147 18.08 9.20 2.94
N VAL A 148 17.94 9.34 1.63
CA VAL A 148 16.88 10.15 1.00
C VAL A 148 15.49 9.54 1.24
N ILE A 149 15.36 8.22 1.31
CA ILE A 149 14.10 7.51 1.60
C ILE A 149 13.77 7.59 3.09
N GLU A 150 14.75 7.50 3.98
CA GLU A 150 14.55 7.69 5.42
C GLU A 150 14.08 9.10 5.76
N GLN A 151 14.68 10.12 5.12
CA GLN A 151 14.24 11.50 5.25
C GLN A 151 12.81 11.70 4.74
N LEU A 152 12.48 11.13 3.57
CA LEU A 152 11.15 11.16 3.01
C LEU A 152 10.13 10.48 3.95
N ASN A 153 10.46 9.32 4.52
CA ASN A 153 9.62 8.65 5.52
C ASN A 153 9.35 9.51 6.74
N THR A 154 10.38 10.20 7.26
CA THR A 154 10.25 11.10 8.40
C THR A 154 9.33 12.29 8.07
N GLN A 155 9.41 12.83 6.85
CA GLN A 155 8.53 13.90 6.40
C GLN A 155 7.08 13.41 6.24
N ILE A 156 6.88 12.21 5.66
CA ILE A 156 5.56 11.58 5.54
C ILE A 156 4.91 11.43 6.90
N ASP A 157 5.64 10.92 7.91
CA ASP A 157 5.09 10.69 9.25
C ASP A 157 4.62 11.98 9.94
N LYS A 158 5.37 13.07 9.77
CA LYS A 158 4.97 14.39 10.29
C LYS A 158 3.75 14.96 9.55
N LEU A 159 3.74 14.85 8.22
CA LEU A 159 2.68 15.41 7.38
C LEU A 159 1.38 14.58 7.44
N ALA A 160 1.46 13.28 7.70
CA ALA A 160 0.30 12.42 7.81
C ALA A 160 -0.68 12.88 8.87
N LEU A 161 -0.17 13.39 10.00
CA LEU A 161 -0.98 13.87 11.12
C LEU A 161 -1.67 15.22 10.84
N THR A 162 -1.28 15.92 9.79
CA THR A 162 -1.86 17.20 9.39
C THR A 162 -2.92 17.01 8.31
N ASN A 163 -3.80 18.01 8.17
CA ASN A 163 -4.76 18.05 7.05
C ASN A 163 -4.22 18.88 5.86
N SER A 164 -2.91 19.15 5.83
CA SER A 164 -2.26 19.98 4.80
C SER A 164 -2.35 19.30 3.42
N ARG A 165 -2.52 20.12 2.40
CA ARG A 165 -2.40 19.68 1.00
C ARG A 165 -0.92 19.46 0.68
N VAL A 166 -0.65 18.34 0.02
CA VAL A 166 0.72 17.93 -0.31
C VAL A 166 0.84 17.70 -1.81
N MET A 167 1.84 18.33 -2.43
CA MET A 167 2.26 18.10 -3.80
C MET A 167 3.43 17.10 -3.79
N ILE A 168 3.24 15.95 -4.43
CA ILE A 168 4.24 14.88 -4.53
C ILE A 168 4.80 14.92 -5.93
N TYR A 169 6.09 15.20 -6.11
CA TYR A 169 6.69 15.25 -7.43
C TYR A 169 7.88 14.31 -7.55
N GLY A 170 8.22 13.94 -8.78
CA GLY A 170 9.30 13.01 -9.07
C GLY A 170 9.03 12.23 -10.35
N PRO A 171 10.04 11.55 -10.90
CA PRO A 171 9.93 10.89 -12.19
C PRO A 171 8.85 9.82 -12.24
N SER A 172 8.36 9.49 -13.44
CA SER A 172 7.35 8.46 -13.60
C SER A 172 7.83 7.12 -13.05
N GLY A 173 6.95 6.39 -12.37
CA GLY A 173 7.27 5.09 -11.76
C GLY A 173 8.13 5.15 -10.50
N SER A 174 8.43 6.32 -9.93
CA SER A 174 9.25 6.47 -8.70
C SER A 174 8.53 6.01 -7.42
N GLY A 175 7.20 5.87 -7.43
CA GLY A 175 6.40 5.45 -6.28
C GLY A 175 5.57 6.57 -5.64
N LYS A 176 5.23 7.64 -6.36
CA LYS A 176 4.43 8.78 -5.86
C LYS A 176 3.09 8.35 -5.26
N GLU A 177 2.40 7.41 -5.89
CA GLU A 177 1.14 6.87 -5.35
C GLU A 177 1.35 6.13 -4.02
N ILE A 178 2.46 5.41 -3.86
CA ILE A 178 2.81 4.73 -2.60
C ILE A 178 2.96 5.78 -1.49
N VAL A 179 3.63 6.90 -1.78
CA VAL A 179 3.77 8.02 -0.84
C VAL A 179 2.41 8.60 -0.46
N ALA A 180 1.52 8.82 -1.44
CA ALA A 180 0.17 9.33 -1.18
C ALA A 180 -0.66 8.37 -0.32
N ARG A 181 -0.63 7.08 -0.61
CA ARG A 181 -1.33 6.05 0.18
C ARG A 181 -0.76 5.92 1.59
N ARG A 182 0.55 6.09 1.77
CA ARG A 182 1.20 6.08 3.08
C ARG A 182 0.83 7.32 3.90
N LEU A 183 0.74 8.51 3.29
CA LEU A 183 0.21 9.71 3.92
C LEU A 183 -1.23 9.51 4.42
N HIS A 184 -2.06 8.84 3.63
CA HIS A 184 -3.43 8.53 4.00
C HIS A 184 -3.50 7.49 5.13
N SER A 185 -2.80 6.36 5.01
CA SER A 185 -2.86 5.25 5.97
C SER A 185 -2.36 5.61 7.37
N ARG A 186 -1.51 6.65 7.49
CA ARG A 186 -1.01 7.18 8.76
C ARG A 186 -1.75 8.43 9.23
N SER A 187 -2.80 8.84 8.53
CA SER A 187 -3.60 10.02 8.87
C SER A 187 -4.80 9.66 9.78
N PRO A 188 -5.43 10.65 10.43
CA PRO A 188 -6.70 10.46 11.12
C PRO A 188 -7.82 9.91 10.21
N ARG A 189 -7.68 10.04 8.88
CA ARG A 189 -8.63 9.56 7.87
C ARG A 189 -8.27 8.17 7.32
N ALA A 190 -7.36 7.42 7.93
CA ALA A 190 -6.86 6.12 7.46
C ALA A 190 -7.97 5.07 7.21
N ASN A 191 -9.06 5.16 7.96
CA ASN A 191 -10.21 4.26 7.82
C ASN A 191 -11.24 4.71 6.78
N GLN A 192 -11.07 5.91 6.22
CA GLN A 192 -11.97 6.50 5.23
C GLN A 192 -11.51 6.17 3.80
N ASN A 193 -12.28 6.61 2.81
CA ASN A 193 -11.98 6.36 1.41
C ASN A 193 -10.70 7.08 0.95
N PHE A 194 -9.90 6.38 0.16
CA PHE A 194 -8.80 6.95 -0.62
C PHE A 194 -9.16 6.87 -2.10
N ILE A 195 -9.56 7.99 -2.67
CA ILE A 195 -10.01 8.07 -4.06
C ILE A 195 -8.89 8.61 -4.92
N THR A 196 -8.47 7.84 -5.93
CA THR A 196 -7.45 8.24 -6.90
C THR A 196 -8.11 8.71 -8.19
N VAL A 197 -7.71 9.88 -8.64
CA VAL A 197 -8.09 10.44 -9.94
C VAL A 197 -6.85 10.48 -10.83
N HIS A 198 -6.79 9.59 -11.81
CA HIS A 198 -5.67 9.53 -12.76
C HIS A 198 -5.94 10.44 -13.96
N SER A 199 -4.96 11.27 -14.34
CA SER A 199 -5.05 12.08 -15.56
C SER A 199 -5.23 11.23 -16.83
N ALA A 200 -4.70 10.02 -16.84
CA ALA A 200 -4.85 9.07 -17.96
C ALA A 200 -6.29 8.62 -18.22
N LEU A 201 -7.20 8.75 -17.23
CA LEU A 201 -8.63 8.47 -17.39
C LEU A 201 -9.40 9.63 -18.04
N MET A 202 -8.74 10.79 -18.20
CA MET A 202 -9.31 11.95 -18.88
C MET A 202 -9.17 11.74 -20.38
N GLU A 203 -10.11 11.01 -20.96
CA GLU A 203 -10.21 10.78 -22.41
C GLU A 203 -10.44 12.11 -23.14
N ASN A 204 -10.33 12.11 -24.46
CA ASN A 204 -10.59 13.27 -25.31
C ASN A 204 -12.04 13.83 -25.24
N ASP A 205 -12.88 13.20 -24.42
CA ASP A 205 -14.26 13.61 -24.12
C ASP A 205 -14.32 14.31 -22.75
N LEU A 206 -14.24 15.64 -22.79
CA LEU A 206 -14.33 16.50 -21.60
C LEU A 206 -15.63 16.28 -20.81
N ALA A 207 -16.76 16.17 -21.52
CA ALA A 207 -18.06 16.02 -20.87
C ALA A 207 -18.18 14.69 -20.10
N ARG A 208 -17.60 13.61 -20.62
CA ARG A 208 -17.53 12.34 -19.92
C ARG A 208 -16.61 12.40 -18.70
N SER A 209 -15.47 13.06 -18.85
CA SER A 209 -14.50 13.27 -17.77
C SER A 209 -15.12 14.07 -16.63
N GLU A 210 -15.87 15.15 -16.93
CA GLU A 210 -16.56 15.95 -15.93
C GLU A 210 -17.64 15.12 -15.19
N LYS A 211 -18.43 14.33 -15.89
CA LYS A 211 -19.42 13.44 -15.27
C LYS A 211 -18.75 12.42 -14.33
N THR A 212 -17.67 11.82 -14.75
CA THR A 212 -16.92 10.85 -13.91
C THR A 212 -16.38 11.53 -12.64
N LEU A 213 -15.85 12.75 -12.75
CA LEU A 213 -15.25 13.46 -11.62
C LEU A 213 -16.29 14.02 -10.67
N PHE A 214 -17.26 14.78 -11.21
CA PHE A 214 -18.18 15.59 -10.43
C PHE A 214 -19.57 14.96 -10.30
N GLY A 215 -19.82 13.84 -11.01
CA GLY A 215 -21.13 13.20 -11.04
C GLY A 215 -22.07 13.85 -12.05
N HIS A 216 -23.20 13.23 -12.22
CA HIS A 216 -24.26 13.68 -13.14
C HIS A 216 -25.60 13.64 -12.45
N GLU A 217 -26.42 14.67 -12.67
CA GLU A 217 -27.75 14.80 -12.09
C GLU A 217 -28.76 15.12 -13.15
N THR A 218 -29.87 14.38 -13.15
CA THR A 218 -31.08 14.61 -13.95
C THR A 218 -32.28 14.60 -13.01
N GLU A 219 -33.46 14.94 -13.49
CA GLU A 219 -34.69 14.96 -12.68
C GLU A 219 -34.98 13.61 -11.98
N ASP A 220 -34.59 12.48 -12.62
CA ASP A 220 -34.92 11.13 -12.14
C ASP A 220 -33.70 10.35 -11.57
N PHE A 221 -32.49 10.82 -11.77
CA PHE A 221 -31.28 10.03 -11.46
C PHE A 221 -30.11 10.90 -11.02
N VAL A 222 -29.41 10.44 -9.97
CA VAL A 222 -28.17 11.05 -9.47
C VAL A 222 -27.04 10.02 -9.50
N GLU A 223 -25.99 10.34 -10.24
CA GLU A 223 -24.74 9.58 -10.28
C GLU A 223 -23.66 10.31 -9.48
N VAL A 224 -23.11 9.63 -8.48
CA VAL A 224 -22.11 10.19 -7.56
C VAL A 224 -20.73 10.17 -8.21
N GLY A 225 -20.07 11.33 -8.34
CA GLY A 225 -18.73 11.45 -8.90
C GLY A 225 -17.61 11.10 -7.92
N LEU A 226 -16.37 10.97 -8.45
CA LEU A 226 -15.19 10.60 -7.66
C LEU A 226 -14.88 11.62 -6.55
N PHE A 227 -15.13 12.92 -6.79
CA PHE A 227 -14.92 13.97 -5.80
C PHE A 227 -15.85 13.82 -4.59
N GLU A 228 -17.11 13.47 -4.82
CA GLU A 228 -18.10 13.24 -3.77
C GLU A 228 -17.78 11.95 -2.99
N GLN A 229 -17.32 10.89 -3.67
CA GLN A 229 -16.90 9.64 -3.04
C GLN A 229 -15.71 9.83 -2.07
N ALA A 230 -14.91 10.90 -2.24
CA ALA A 230 -13.81 11.24 -1.36
C ALA A 230 -14.25 11.97 -0.08
N HIS A 231 -15.56 12.20 0.13
CA HIS A 231 -16.07 12.89 1.32
C HIS A 231 -15.62 12.21 2.62
N ASN A 232 -15.14 13.00 3.58
CA ASN A 232 -14.48 12.59 4.83
C ASN A 232 -13.17 11.79 4.65
N GLY A 233 -12.75 11.53 3.41
CA GLY A 233 -11.59 10.74 3.04
C GLY A 233 -10.42 11.58 2.51
N THR A 234 -9.71 10.98 1.56
CA THR A 234 -8.58 11.60 0.86
C THR A 234 -8.80 11.50 -0.65
N LEU A 235 -8.66 12.62 -1.34
CA LEU A 235 -8.65 12.73 -2.79
C LEU A 235 -7.22 12.86 -3.28
N TYR A 236 -6.76 11.92 -4.10
CA TYR A 236 -5.45 11.94 -4.72
C TYR A 236 -5.55 12.23 -6.21
N LEU A 237 -5.00 13.37 -6.63
CA LEU A 237 -4.95 13.82 -8.03
C LEU A 237 -3.61 13.39 -8.64
N ASP A 238 -3.61 12.32 -9.43
CA ASP A 238 -2.38 11.79 -10.01
C ASP A 238 -2.02 12.48 -11.32
N ASN A 239 -0.80 13.03 -11.37
CA ASN A 239 -0.27 13.81 -12.52
C ASN A 239 -1.16 14.99 -12.91
N VAL A 240 -1.44 15.88 -11.96
CA VAL A 240 -2.38 17.01 -12.11
C VAL A 240 -2.08 17.94 -13.29
N ALA A 241 -0.84 18.05 -13.73
CA ALA A 241 -0.44 18.84 -14.88
C ALA A 241 -1.01 18.34 -16.23
N TYR A 242 -1.39 17.07 -16.31
CA TYR A 242 -1.93 16.50 -17.54
C TYR A 242 -3.47 16.47 -17.58
N PHE A 243 -4.14 17.07 -16.58
CA PHE A 243 -5.57 17.33 -16.69
C PHE A 243 -5.86 18.45 -17.71
N PRO A 244 -6.93 18.35 -18.51
CA PRO A 244 -7.38 19.45 -19.36
C PRO A 244 -7.52 20.77 -18.58
N ALA A 245 -7.28 21.91 -19.23
CA ALA A 245 -7.27 23.23 -18.59
C ALA A 245 -8.65 23.56 -17.92
N GLU A 246 -9.75 23.10 -18.52
CA GLU A 246 -11.09 23.23 -18.00
C GLU A 246 -11.26 22.48 -16.69
N ILE A 247 -10.77 21.23 -16.64
CA ILE A 247 -10.78 20.39 -15.43
C ILE A 247 -9.89 21.03 -14.35
N GLN A 248 -8.69 21.52 -14.69
CA GLN A 248 -7.84 22.24 -13.74
C GLN A 248 -8.56 23.44 -13.14
N SER A 249 -9.36 24.16 -13.95
CA SER A 249 -10.15 25.31 -13.50
C SER A 249 -11.27 24.89 -12.53
N THR A 250 -11.93 23.77 -12.77
CA THR A 250 -12.97 23.23 -11.89
C THR A 250 -12.37 22.70 -10.59
N ILE A 251 -11.22 22.01 -10.66
CA ILE A 251 -10.46 21.58 -9.47
C ILE A 251 -10.07 22.80 -8.63
N LEU A 252 -9.58 23.88 -9.24
CA LEU A 252 -9.24 25.11 -8.52
C LEU A 252 -10.46 25.67 -7.75
N LYS A 253 -11.63 25.73 -8.39
CA LYS A 253 -12.87 26.19 -7.73
C LYS A 253 -13.22 25.31 -6.52
N PHE A 254 -13.12 24.00 -6.69
CA PHE A 254 -13.33 23.04 -5.60
C PHE A 254 -12.32 23.24 -4.45
N VAL A 255 -11.04 23.38 -4.75
CA VAL A 255 -9.99 23.58 -3.73
C VAL A 255 -10.20 24.89 -2.95
N LEU A 256 -10.81 25.89 -3.56
CA LEU A 256 -11.08 27.19 -2.93
C LEU A 256 -12.34 27.17 -2.06
N LYS A 257 -13.43 26.53 -2.54
CA LYS A 257 -14.75 26.63 -1.92
C LYS A 257 -15.12 25.39 -1.09
N GLY A 258 -14.54 24.22 -1.37
CA GLY A 258 -14.94 22.93 -0.77
C GLY A 258 -16.26 22.39 -1.31
N ASN A 259 -16.80 23.00 -2.38
CA ASN A 259 -18.04 22.58 -3.03
C ASN A 259 -17.91 22.60 -4.56
N PHE A 260 -18.82 21.91 -5.21
CA PHE A 260 -19.02 21.91 -6.67
C PHE A 260 -20.47 21.57 -7.00
N THR A 261 -20.86 21.74 -8.26
CA THR A 261 -22.17 21.31 -8.79
C THR A 261 -22.00 20.08 -9.67
N ARG A 262 -22.91 19.10 -9.57
CA ARG A 262 -22.94 17.96 -10.51
C ARG A 262 -23.28 18.43 -11.91
N VAL A 263 -22.80 17.71 -12.91
CA VAL A 263 -23.11 18.03 -14.31
C VAL A 263 -24.62 17.86 -14.55
N GLY A 264 -25.28 18.92 -15.00
CA GLY A 264 -26.75 18.97 -15.21
C GLY A 264 -27.57 19.30 -13.96
N GLY A 265 -26.95 19.35 -12.76
CA GLY A 265 -27.59 19.78 -11.53
C GLY A 265 -27.39 21.27 -11.23
N ASN A 266 -28.16 21.77 -10.26
CA ASN A 266 -28.08 23.15 -9.76
C ASN A 266 -27.62 23.21 -8.29
N ASP A 267 -27.68 22.10 -7.57
CA ASP A 267 -27.36 22.05 -6.15
C ASP A 267 -25.87 21.96 -5.88
N GLU A 268 -25.41 22.73 -4.89
CA GLU A 268 -24.02 22.69 -4.44
C GLU A 268 -23.78 21.47 -3.56
N VAL A 269 -22.81 20.62 -3.94
CA VAL A 269 -22.36 19.47 -3.18
C VAL A 269 -21.14 19.86 -2.34
N ASN A 270 -21.25 19.80 -1.02
CA ASN A 270 -20.18 20.11 -0.09
C ASN A 270 -19.37 18.84 0.21
N VAL A 271 -18.06 18.89 0.00
CA VAL A 271 -17.14 17.75 0.21
C VAL A 271 -15.98 18.17 1.10
N ASP A 272 -15.86 17.52 2.24
CA ASP A 272 -14.67 17.62 3.09
C ASP A 272 -13.69 16.47 2.72
N ALA A 273 -12.68 16.75 1.92
CA ALA A 273 -11.65 15.80 1.55
C ALA A 273 -10.25 16.38 1.76
N ARG A 274 -9.32 15.54 2.26
CA ARG A 274 -7.90 15.88 2.24
C ARG A 274 -7.40 15.74 0.81
N ILE A 275 -6.77 16.77 0.27
CA ILE A 275 -6.26 16.78 -1.12
C ILE A 275 -4.76 16.47 -1.12
N LEU A 276 -4.38 15.43 -1.85
CA LEU A 276 -3.02 15.10 -2.23
C LEU A 276 -2.92 15.20 -3.76
N SER A 277 -1.81 15.66 -4.29
CA SER A 277 -1.60 15.79 -5.73
C SER A 277 -0.22 15.33 -6.14
N SER A 278 -0.05 14.91 -7.39
CA SER A 278 1.28 14.56 -7.91
C SER A 278 1.58 15.17 -9.26
N CYS A 279 2.90 15.29 -9.55
CA CYS A 279 3.46 15.67 -10.84
C CYS A 279 4.63 14.76 -11.21
N SER A 280 4.87 14.61 -12.54
CA SER A 280 5.97 13.77 -13.05
C SER A 280 7.32 14.50 -13.13
N ALA A 281 7.32 15.81 -12.99
CA ALA A 281 8.49 16.69 -12.96
C ALA A 281 8.34 17.76 -11.88
N VAL A 282 9.31 18.65 -11.76
CA VAL A 282 9.25 19.81 -10.87
C VAL A 282 8.05 20.68 -11.25
N PRO A 283 7.12 20.98 -10.31
CA PRO A 283 5.86 21.65 -10.63
C PRO A 283 6.04 23.02 -11.29
N GLU A 284 7.05 23.78 -10.91
CA GLU A 284 7.37 25.11 -11.45
C GLU A 284 7.78 25.05 -12.93
N ASP A 285 8.42 23.97 -13.36
CA ASP A 285 8.80 23.78 -14.76
C ASP A 285 7.57 23.43 -15.61
N LEU A 286 6.64 22.65 -15.09
CA LEU A 286 5.36 22.33 -15.74
C LEU A 286 4.47 23.58 -15.90
N VAL A 287 4.59 24.57 -15.01
CA VAL A 287 3.93 25.88 -15.16
C VAL A 287 4.56 26.66 -16.30
N LYS A 288 5.91 26.71 -16.41
CA LYS A 288 6.61 27.37 -17.52
C LYS A 288 6.27 26.76 -18.88
N GLU A 289 6.07 25.44 -18.91
CA GLU A 289 5.64 24.69 -20.10
C GLU A 289 4.16 24.91 -20.44
N GLY A 290 3.38 25.56 -19.57
CA GLY A 290 1.96 25.81 -19.75
C GLY A 290 1.06 24.58 -19.51
N LEU A 291 1.60 23.49 -18.97
CA LEU A 291 0.87 22.26 -18.66
C LEU A 291 0.11 22.35 -17.33
N LEU A 292 0.61 23.13 -16.38
CA LEU A 292 0.00 23.34 -15.07
C LEU A 292 -0.29 24.83 -14.85
N ARG A 293 -1.49 25.15 -14.40
CA ARG A 293 -1.87 26.52 -14.03
C ARG A 293 -1.15 26.93 -12.74
N GLU A 294 -0.56 28.12 -12.75
CA GLU A 294 0.15 28.69 -11.60
C GLU A 294 -0.76 28.87 -10.37
N ASP A 295 -1.98 29.37 -10.60
CA ASP A 295 -2.96 29.57 -9.52
C ASP A 295 -3.40 28.25 -8.85
N LEU A 296 -3.53 27.17 -9.62
CA LEU A 296 -3.81 25.83 -9.10
C LEU A 296 -2.61 25.30 -8.33
N LEU A 297 -1.38 25.44 -8.85
CA LEU A 297 -0.16 25.02 -8.17
C LEU A 297 -0.06 25.64 -6.78
N HIS A 298 -0.19 26.98 -6.68
CA HIS A 298 -0.14 27.69 -5.39
C HIS A 298 -1.19 27.21 -4.37
N ARG A 299 -2.31 26.68 -4.84
CA ARG A 299 -3.34 26.12 -3.97
C ARG A 299 -3.09 24.67 -3.57
N LEU A 300 -2.53 23.86 -4.45
CA LEU A 300 -2.23 22.44 -4.17
C LEU A 300 -0.92 22.25 -3.40
N GLN A 301 0.08 23.08 -3.65
CA GLN A 301 1.43 22.98 -3.08
C GLN A 301 1.56 23.79 -1.79
N VAL A 302 0.96 23.34 -0.70
CA VAL A 302 1.25 23.88 0.64
C VAL A 302 2.55 23.26 1.16
N VAL A 303 2.76 21.98 0.90
CA VAL A 303 4.02 21.28 1.15
C VAL A 303 4.38 20.48 -0.09
N ALA A 304 5.65 20.50 -0.46
CA ALA A 304 6.21 19.72 -1.57
C ALA A 304 7.01 18.53 -1.03
N LEU A 305 6.81 17.34 -1.62
CA LEU A 305 7.59 16.13 -1.35
C LEU A 305 8.24 15.64 -2.64
N ASP A 306 9.57 15.58 -2.65
CA ASP A 306 10.35 15.00 -3.76
C ASP A 306 10.48 13.49 -3.56
N VAL A 307 10.07 12.72 -4.56
CA VAL A 307 10.24 11.27 -4.59
C VAL A 307 11.36 10.92 -5.55
N PRO A 308 12.55 10.57 -5.06
CA PRO A 308 13.72 10.35 -5.90
C PRO A 308 13.52 9.16 -6.84
N GLY A 309 14.01 9.31 -8.07
CA GLY A 309 14.11 8.19 -9.01
C GLY A 309 15.07 7.11 -8.52
N LEU A 310 14.93 5.89 -9.07
CA LEU A 310 15.73 4.73 -8.64
C LEU A 310 17.23 4.93 -8.87
N ALA A 311 17.63 5.64 -9.91
CA ALA A 311 19.04 6.00 -10.18
C ALA A 311 19.71 6.78 -9.03
N LYS A 312 18.94 7.57 -8.25
CA LYS A 312 19.46 8.31 -7.08
C LYS A 312 19.50 7.49 -5.79
N ARG A 313 18.97 6.26 -5.82
CA ARG A 313 18.90 5.31 -4.68
C ARG A 313 19.22 3.88 -5.10
N ARG A 314 20.29 3.69 -5.87
CA ARG A 314 20.72 2.38 -6.40
C ARG A 314 20.96 1.34 -5.30
N ASP A 315 21.32 1.78 -4.10
CA ASP A 315 21.50 0.92 -2.92
C ASP A 315 20.19 0.23 -2.48
N ASP A 316 19.03 0.76 -2.86
CA ASP A 316 17.73 0.15 -2.56
C ASP A 316 17.32 -0.92 -3.58
N THR A 317 18.01 -1.02 -4.73
CA THR A 317 17.66 -1.98 -5.79
C THR A 317 17.62 -3.43 -5.30
N PRO A 318 18.58 -3.94 -4.50
CA PRO A 318 18.52 -5.31 -4.00
C PRO A 318 17.30 -5.57 -3.14
N LEU A 319 16.97 -4.66 -2.23
CA LEU A 319 15.82 -4.77 -1.34
C LEU A 319 14.49 -4.78 -2.14
N LEU A 320 14.39 -3.92 -3.16
CA LEU A 320 13.23 -3.88 -4.04
C LEU A 320 13.09 -5.17 -4.86
N VAL A 321 14.20 -5.72 -5.37
CA VAL A 321 14.20 -6.98 -6.11
C VAL A 321 13.73 -8.14 -5.23
N GLU A 322 14.28 -8.29 -4.01
CA GLU A 322 13.87 -9.34 -3.07
C GLU A 322 12.39 -9.22 -2.69
N PHE A 323 11.92 -8.00 -2.44
CA PHE A 323 10.52 -7.75 -2.17
C PHE A 323 9.63 -8.16 -3.34
N TYR A 324 9.96 -7.74 -4.58
CA TYR A 324 9.15 -8.08 -5.74
C TYR A 324 9.20 -9.57 -6.09
N ILE A 325 10.34 -10.24 -5.91
CA ILE A 325 10.43 -11.70 -6.06
C ILE A 325 9.43 -12.37 -5.11
N SER A 326 9.40 -11.96 -3.84
CA SER A 326 8.52 -12.54 -2.84
C SER A 326 7.04 -12.26 -3.15
N ALA A 327 6.71 -11.01 -3.48
CA ALA A 327 5.34 -10.60 -3.79
C ALA A 327 4.79 -11.26 -5.07
N ILE A 328 5.62 -11.37 -6.11
CA ILE A 328 5.23 -12.00 -7.37
C ILE A 328 5.13 -13.52 -7.20
N ALA A 329 6.05 -14.15 -6.46
CA ALA A 329 6.00 -15.57 -6.14
C ALA A 329 4.68 -15.98 -5.48
N GLU A 330 4.20 -15.16 -4.52
CA GLU A 330 2.90 -15.34 -3.88
C GLU A 330 1.74 -15.20 -4.89
N GLN A 331 1.80 -14.19 -5.78
CA GLN A 331 0.76 -13.95 -6.79
C GLN A 331 0.62 -15.09 -7.81
N ILE A 332 1.75 -15.64 -8.28
CA ILE A 332 1.75 -16.74 -9.27
C ILE A 332 1.81 -18.14 -8.60
N ASN A 333 1.74 -18.17 -7.26
CA ASN A 333 1.72 -19.39 -6.45
C ASN A 333 2.92 -20.33 -6.71
N VAL A 334 4.14 -19.76 -6.76
CA VAL A 334 5.41 -20.47 -6.89
C VAL A 334 6.32 -20.15 -5.71
N ALA A 335 7.35 -20.98 -5.48
CA ALA A 335 8.35 -20.68 -4.48
C ALA A 335 9.17 -19.43 -4.87
N PRO A 336 9.50 -18.52 -3.92
CA PRO A 336 10.36 -17.38 -4.19
C PRO A 336 11.76 -17.85 -4.62
N ARG A 337 12.30 -17.18 -5.64
CA ARG A 337 13.60 -17.53 -6.23
C ARG A 337 14.68 -16.58 -5.77
N LYS A 338 15.94 -16.98 -5.90
CA LYS A 338 17.07 -16.09 -5.57
C LYS A 338 17.59 -15.41 -6.83
N ALA A 339 17.83 -14.11 -6.77
CA ALA A 339 18.57 -13.43 -7.83
C ALA A 339 20.06 -13.81 -7.77
N GLY A 340 20.63 -14.21 -8.90
CA GLY A 340 22.05 -14.45 -9.04
C GLY A 340 22.86 -13.17 -8.82
N HIS A 341 24.12 -13.29 -8.37
CA HIS A 341 24.99 -12.12 -8.16
C HIS A 341 25.18 -11.30 -9.44
N ASP A 342 25.28 -11.98 -10.58
CA ASP A 342 25.48 -11.35 -11.89
C ASP A 342 24.23 -10.53 -12.30
N VAL A 343 23.04 -11.10 -12.10
CA VAL A 343 21.77 -10.41 -12.32
C VAL A 343 21.66 -9.18 -11.44
N MET A 344 21.96 -9.32 -10.14
CA MET A 344 21.89 -8.22 -9.19
C MET A 344 22.84 -7.08 -9.58
N ALA A 345 24.04 -7.39 -10.07
CA ALA A 345 25.00 -6.40 -10.55
C ALA A 345 24.43 -5.60 -11.74
N VAL A 346 23.82 -6.28 -12.72
CA VAL A 346 23.17 -5.64 -13.87
C VAL A 346 22.01 -4.75 -13.42
N LEU A 347 21.12 -5.27 -12.54
CA LEU A 347 19.96 -4.51 -12.04
C LEU A 347 20.37 -3.27 -11.24
N GLN A 348 21.49 -3.31 -10.49
CA GLN A 348 22.00 -2.15 -9.75
C GLN A 348 22.68 -1.10 -10.65
N SER A 349 23.32 -1.52 -11.73
CA SER A 349 24.03 -0.59 -12.66
C SER A 349 23.08 0.12 -13.61
N HIS A 350 21.91 -0.46 -13.90
CA HIS A 350 20.94 0.10 -14.83
C HIS A 350 20.31 1.41 -14.32
N ASN A 351 20.04 2.37 -15.23
CA ASN A 351 19.53 3.70 -14.90
C ASN A 351 18.04 3.76 -14.60
N TRP A 352 17.28 2.75 -15.02
CA TRP A 352 15.85 2.61 -14.77
C TRP A 352 15.03 3.85 -15.17
N PRO A 353 14.91 4.20 -16.46
CA PRO A 353 14.12 5.36 -16.88
C PRO A 353 12.65 5.28 -16.44
N GLY A 354 12.08 4.09 -16.36
CA GLY A 354 10.76 3.82 -15.77
C GLY A 354 10.76 3.54 -14.28
N ASN A 355 11.92 3.76 -13.60
CA ASN A 355 12.10 3.63 -12.16
C ASN A 355 11.60 2.28 -11.58
N VAL A 356 10.94 2.32 -10.43
CA VAL A 356 10.47 1.13 -9.70
C VAL A 356 9.43 0.33 -10.51
N ARG A 357 8.63 1.01 -11.33
CA ARG A 357 7.65 0.33 -12.19
C ARG A 357 8.35 -0.57 -13.22
N GLN A 358 9.39 -0.06 -13.85
CA GLN A 358 10.18 -0.83 -14.82
C GLN A 358 10.93 -1.97 -14.13
N LEU A 359 11.52 -1.74 -12.95
CA LEU A 359 12.17 -2.77 -12.15
C LEU A 359 11.20 -3.91 -11.81
N ARG A 360 10.00 -3.58 -11.32
CA ARG A 360 8.95 -4.58 -11.02
C ARG A 360 8.61 -5.43 -12.25
N ASN A 361 8.36 -4.78 -13.39
CA ASN A 361 8.04 -5.51 -14.63
C ASN A 361 9.21 -6.43 -15.07
N CYS A 362 10.45 -5.97 -14.90
CA CYS A 362 11.65 -6.78 -15.18
C CYS A 362 11.71 -8.02 -14.27
N VAL A 363 11.48 -7.85 -12.96
CA VAL A 363 11.45 -8.97 -12.01
C VAL A 363 10.30 -9.94 -12.33
N GLU A 364 9.12 -9.43 -12.69
CA GLU A 364 7.98 -10.25 -13.07
C GLU A 364 8.30 -11.09 -14.33
N HIS A 365 8.89 -10.49 -15.34
CA HIS A 365 9.35 -11.19 -16.55
C HIS A 365 10.36 -12.30 -16.21
N MET A 366 11.35 -12.02 -15.35
CA MET A 366 12.33 -13.02 -14.91
C MET A 366 11.65 -14.18 -14.15
N MET A 367 10.71 -13.87 -13.25
CA MET A 367 9.99 -14.89 -12.47
C MET A 367 9.16 -15.81 -13.37
N LEU A 368 8.47 -15.29 -14.35
CA LEU A 368 7.69 -16.08 -15.33
C LEU A 368 8.62 -16.98 -16.17
N ASN A 369 9.75 -16.44 -16.67
CA ASN A 369 10.73 -17.22 -17.44
C ASN A 369 11.39 -18.31 -16.58
N SER A 370 11.67 -18.04 -15.30
CA SER A 370 12.26 -19.02 -14.39
C SER A 370 11.29 -20.15 -14.06
N ALA A 371 9.99 -19.86 -13.95
CA ALA A 371 8.95 -20.87 -13.72
C ALA A 371 8.87 -21.84 -14.91
N ALA A 372 8.97 -21.33 -16.14
CA ALA A 372 8.98 -22.14 -17.35
C ALA A 372 10.23 -23.06 -17.46
N ARG A 373 11.37 -22.60 -16.93
CA ARG A 373 12.66 -23.35 -16.97
C ARG A 373 12.91 -24.21 -15.73
N GLN A 374 12.04 -24.21 -14.74
CA GLN A 374 12.19 -24.91 -13.45
C GLN A 374 13.51 -24.57 -12.73
N SER A 375 13.99 -23.32 -12.87
CA SER A 375 15.23 -22.86 -12.26
C SER A 375 14.96 -22.21 -10.90
N ASP A 376 15.76 -22.53 -9.88
CA ASP A 376 15.66 -21.93 -8.55
C ASP A 376 16.40 -20.59 -8.42
N VAL A 377 17.19 -20.23 -9.43
CA VAL A 377 18.01 -19.02 -9.47
C VAL A 377 17.67 -18.23 -10.74
N LEU A 378 17.49 -16.92 -10.59
CA LEU A 378 17.34 -16.00 -11.70
C LEU A 378 18.70 -15.72 -12.33
N THR A 379 18.82 -15.92 -13.64
CA THR A 379 20.06 -15.75 -14.44
C THR A 379 19.93 -14.59 -15.42
N ILE A 380 21.06 -14.09 -15.94
CA ILE A 380 21.10 -12.97 -16.92
C ILE A 380 20.27 -13.27 -18.16
N GLU A 381 20.24 -14.53 -18.61
CA GLU A 381 19.46 -14.98 -19.78
C GLU A 381 17.93 -14.80 -19.62
N MET A 382 17.46 -14.55 -18.39
CA MET A 382 16.05 -14.31 -18.08
C MET A 382 15.69 -12.82 -18.09
N LEU A 383 16.69 -11.93 -18.19
CA LEU A 383 16.48 -10.50 -18.31
C LEU A 383 15.85 -10.14 -19.66
N PRO A 384 14.98 -9.13 -19.71
CA PRO A 384 14.53 -8.56 -20.97
C PRO A 384 15.70 -8.03 -21.80
N ASN A 385 15.67 -8.23 -23.11
CA ASN A 385 16.73 -7.80 -24.02
C ASN A 385 17.02 -6.31 -23.95
N GLU A 386 16.00 -5.49 -23.66
CA GLU A 386 16.11 -4.04 -23.49
C GLU A 386 17.07 -3.67 -22.33
N ILE A 387 16.97 -4.39 -21.20
CA ILE A 387 17.83 -4.16 -20.03
C ILE A 387 19.27 -4.59 -20.32
N VAL A 388 19.46 -5.68 -21.05
CA VAL A 388 20.80 -6.17 -21.42
C VAL A 388 21.48 -5.25 -22.44
N SER A 389 20.71 -4.66 -23.36
CA SER A 389 21.24 -3.76 -24.39
C SER A 389 21.56 -2.36 -23.90
N GLU A 390 20.84 -1.84 -22.90
CA GLU A 390 21.10 -0.51 -22.31
C GLU A 390 22.21 -0.52 -21.24
N THR A 391 22.51 -1.67 -20.66
CA THR A 391 23.73 -1.83 -19.88
C THR A 391 24.88 -2.05 -20.85
N ASP A 392 25.98 -1.31 -20.74
CA ASP A 392 27.23 -1.43 -21.52
C ASP A 392 27.82 -2.87 -21.58
N VAL A 393 27.10 -3.87 -21.08
CA VAL A 393 27.41 -5.29 -21.18
C VAL A 393 27.38 -5.77 -22.64
N SER A 394 26.49 -5.20 -23.48
CA SER A 394 26.46 -5.55 -24.91
C SER A 394 27.57 -4.86 -25.71
N GLU A 395 28.00 -3.64 -25.31
CA GLU A 395 29.22 -3.05 -25.88
C GLU A 395 30.47 -3.80 -25.41
N ASN A 396 30.47 -4.38 -24.21
CA ASN A 396 31.57 -5.21 -23.72
C ASN A 396 31.69 -6.57 -24.43
N ILE A 397 30.61 -7.14 -24.97
CA ILE A 397 30.72 -8.34 -25.82
C ILE A 397 31.24 -7.99 -27.22
N THR A 398 30.89 -6.83 -27.76
CA THR A 398 31.44 -6.31 -29.00
C THR A 398 32.80 -5.64 -28.81
N SER A 399 33.08 -5.04 -27.63
CA SER A 399 34.41 -4.49 -27.29
C SER A 399 35.42 -5.57 -26.92
N SER A 400 34.99 -6.78 -26.51
CA SER A 400 35.88 -7.92 -26.37
C SER A 400 36.62 -8.27 -27.68
N GLY A 401 35.95 -8.10 -28.84
CA GLY A 401 36.60 -8.23 -30.15
C GLY A 401 37.65 -7.16 -30.39
N HIS A 402 37.41 -5.95 -29.91
CA HIS A 402 38.35 -4.82 -30.07
C HIS A 402 39.49 -4.87 -29.03
N ILE A 403 39.23 -5.31 -27.80
CA ILE A 403 40.24 -5.53 -26.76
C ILE A 403 41.20 -6.65 -27.19
N MET A 404 40.70 -7.70 -27.85
CA MET A 404 41.55 -8.79 -28.37
C MET A 404 42.44 -8.36 -29.53
N SER A 405 42.18 -7.24 -30.19
CA SER A 405 43.03 -6.70 -31.25
C SER A 405 44.16 -5.78 -30.72
N LEU A 406 44.15 -5.43 -29.43
CA LEU A 406 45.14 -4.55 -28.78
C LEU A 406 46.32 -5.33 -28.21
N PRO A 407 47.51 -4.70 -28.11
CA PRO A 407 48.61 -5.24 -27.34
C PRO A 407 48.21 -5.48 -25.87
N LEU A 408 48.67 -6.54 -25.23
CA LEU A 408 48.26 -6.99 -23.90
C LEU A 408 48.28 -5.85 -22.84
N ARG A 409 49.19 -4.95 -22.91
CA ARG A 409 49.31 -3.81 -21.99
C ARG A 409 48.15 -2.85 -22.14
N GLU A 410 47.82 -2.47 -23.36
CA GLU A 410 46.72 -1.55 -23.68
C GLU A 410 45.36 -2.22 -23.41
N ALA A 411 45.22 -3.48 -23.75
CA ALA A 411 44.01 -4.28 -23.45
C ALA A 411 43.74 -4.32 -21.95
N ARG A 412 44.78 -4.53 -21.12
CA ARG A 412 44.69 -4.56 -19.67
C ARG A 412 44.35 -3.18 -19.09
N GLU A 413 44.98 -2.09 -19.54
CA GLU A 413 44.69 -0.73 -19.08
C GLU A 413 43.24 -0.32 -19.39
N ARG A 414 42.76 -0.70 -20.56
CA ARG A 414 41.40 -0.43 -21.00
C ARG A 414 40.36 -1.22 -20.17
N PHE A 415 40.58 -2.52 -20.00
CA PHE A 415 39.73 -3.36 -19.16
C PHE A 415 39.69 -2.85 -17.71
N GLU A 416 40.84 -2.54 -17.10
CA GLU A 416 40.91 -2.01 -15.74
C GLU A 416 40.18 -0.69 -15.61
N ARG A 417 40.27 0.18 -16.62
CA ARG A 417 39.56 1.45 -16.65
C ARG A 417 38.04 1.24 -16.72
N GLU A 418 37.56 0.47 -17.67
CA GLU A 418 36.13 0.19 -17.89
C GLU A 418 35.53 -0.49 -16.65
N TYR A 419 36.23 -1.48 -16.10
CA TYR A 419 35.82 -2.17 -14.88
C TYR A 419 35.70 -1.23 -13.68
N LEU A 420 36.70 -0.38 -13.43
CA LEU A 420 36.68 0.52 -12.28
C LEU A 420 35.63 1.63 -12.44
N VAL A 421 35.40 2.15 -13.63
CA VAL A 421 34.31 3.12 -13.88
C VAL A 421 32.95 2.46 -13.56
N ALA A 422 32.70 1.29 -14.09
CA ALA A 422 31.45 0.56 -13.83
C ALA A 422 31.24 0.28 -12.33
N GLN A 423 32.29 -0.08 -11.58
CA GLN A 423 32.16 -0.31 -10.14
C GLN A 423 31.95 1.00 -9.34
N ILE A 424 32.56 2.11 -9.74
CA ILE A 424 32.34 3.41 -9.10
C ILE A 424 30.89 3.87 -9.33
N ASP A 425 30.39 3.74 -10.54
CA ASP A 425 29.01 4.08 -10.87
C ASP A 425 28.01 3.20 -10.12
N ARG A 426 28.31 1.89 -10.00
CA ARG A 426 27.51 0.94 -9.20
C ARG A 426 27.34 1.37 -7.75
N PHE A 427 28.40 1.92 -7.14
CA PHE A 427 28.40 2.36 -5.75
C PHE A 427 28.21 3.89 -5.62
N SER A 428 27.61 4.54 -6.63
CA SER A 428 27.25 5.96 -6.62
C SER A 428 28.44 6.88 -6.25
N GLY A 429 29.65 6.54 -6.71
CA GLY A 429 30.85 7.31 -6.45
C GLY A 429 31.51 7.04 -5.09
N ASN A 430 31.01 6.10 -4.29
CA ASN A 430 31.57 5.79 -2.98
C ASN A 430 32.85 4.96 -3.07
N VAL A 431 33.98 5.65 -3.12
CA VAL A 431 35.32 5.04 -3.27
C VAL A 431 35.65 4.01 -2.18
N SER A 432 35.11 4.17 -0.95
CA SER A 432 35.41 3.23 0.14
C SER A 432 34.69 1.89 -0.08
N ARG A 433 33.42 1.89 -0.43
CA ARG A 433 32.64 0.68 -0.78
C ARG A 433 33.17 0.02 -2.07
N THR A 434 33.53 0.83 -3.05
CA THR A 434 34.16 0.33 -4.29
C THR A 434 35.47 -0.38 -3.99
N ALA A 435 36.32 0.17 -3.12
CA ALA A 435 37.61 -0.43 -2.73
C ALA A 435 37.41 -1.77 -2.03
N GLU A 436 36.48 -1.86 -1.11
CA GLU A 436 36.14 -3.09 -0.40
C GLU A 436 35.64 -4.18 -1.37
N PHE A 437 34.74 -3.83 -2.31
CA PHE A 437 34.24 -4.77 -3.30
C PHE A 437 35.28 -5.26 -4.29
N VAL A 438 36.16 -4.36 -4.75
CA VAL A 438 37.28 -4.68 -5.69
C VAL A 438 38.41 -5.40 -5.00
N GLY A 439 38.44 -5.52 -3.66
CA GLY A 439 39.47 -6.16 -2.89
C GLY A 439 40.77 -5.34 -2.83
N MET A 440 40.67 -4.00 -2.88
CA MET A 440 41.81 -3.07 -2.86
C MET A 440 41.73 -2.16 -1.63
N GLU A 441 42.91 -1.74 -1.12
CA GLU A 441 42.93 -0.65 -0.15
C GLU A 441 42.43 0.67 -0.80
N ARG A 442 41.67 1.49 -0.06
CA ARG A 442 41.15 2.77 -0.52
C ARG A 442 42.23 3.66 -1.13
N SER A 443 43.41 3.72 -0.50
CA SER A 443 44.56 4.49 -0.97
C SER A 443 45.13 3.98 -2.30
N ALA A 444 45.10 2.66 -2.48
CA ALA A 444 45.56 2.00 -3.70
C ALA A 444 44.57 2.22 -4.85
N LEU A 445 43.28 2.10 -4.58
CA LEU A 445 42.23 2.39 -5.55
C LEU A 445 42.29 3.86 -6.02
N HIS A 446 42.45 4.82 -5.10
CA HIS A 446 42.55 6.23 -5.45
C HIS A 446 43.74 6.53 -6.35
N ARG A 447 44.93 5.93 -6.06
CA ARG A 447 46.12 6.05 -6.93
C ARG A 447 45.88 5.42 -8.30
N LYS A 448 45.18 4.28 -8.35
CA LYS A 448 44.87 3.60 -9.60
C LYS A 448 43.91 4.40 -10.46
N LEU A 449 42.87 4.98 -9.88
CA LEU A 449 41.92 5.87 -10.57
C LEU A 449 42.61 7.08 -11.16
N LYS A 450 43.53 7.67 -10.40
CA LYS A 450 44.32 8.81 -10.87
C LYS A 450 45.24 8.42 -12.03
N SER A 451 45.88 7.24 -11.98
CA SER A 451 46.77 6.74 -13.05
C SER A 451 46.00 6.41 -14.35
N LEU A 452 44.74 6.00 -14.24
CA LEU A 452 43.84 5.71 -15.38
C LEU A 452 43.07 6.92 -15.89
N GLY A 453 43.30 8.10 -15.31
CA GLY A 453 42.62 9.35 -15.73
C GLY A 453 41.11 9.42 -15.36
N ILE A 454 40.65 8.62 -14.41
CA ILE A 454 39.25 8.55 -13.96
C ILE A 454 39.00 9.54 -12.81
N ALA A 455 40.03 10.00 -12.10
CA ALA A 455 39.90 10.95 -10.97
C ALA A 455 39.85 12.38 -11.49
N GLY A 456 38.67 12.96 -11.74
CA GLY A 456 38.54 14.34 -12.14
C GLY A 456 37.19 14.90 -12.48
N SER A 457 36.10 14.09 -12.47
CA SER A 457 34.76 14.68 -12.59
C SER A 457 34.08 14.73 -11.22
N ASN A 458 34.64 15.52 -10.31
CA ASN A 458 33.93 15.97 -9.13
C ASN A 458 32.87 16.99 -9.55
N HIS A 459 31.67 16.79 -9.10
CA HIS A 459 30.62 17.80 -8.93
C HIS A 459 31.18 19.05 -8.23
N ALA A 460 31.67 19.99 -9.01
CA ALA A 460 31.95 21.35 -8.62
C ALA A 460 31.56 22.24 -9.79
N GLU A 461 30.24 22.43 -9.98
CA GLU A 461 29.65 23.54 -10.70
C GLU A 461 28.14 23.43 -10.61
N SER A 462 27.58 23.83 -9.45
CA SER A 462 26.25 24.42 -9.34
C SER A 462 26.08 25.09 -7.97
N HIS A 463 26.89 26.13 -7.71
CA HIS A 463 26.57 27.21 -6.78
C HIS A 463 27.30 28.46 -7.34
N ALA A 464 26.62 29.16 -8.23
CA ALA A 464 26.73 30.59 -8.48
C ALA A 464 25.38 31.05 -9.07
#